data_41fb6450704a3a5a24ab20e4528ff79d
#
_entry.id   41fb6450704a3a5a24ab20e4528ff79d
#
_cell.length_a   1.000
_cell.length_b   1.000
_cell.length_c   1.000
_cell.angle_alpha   90.00
_cell.angle_beta   90.00
_cell.angle_gamma   90.00
#
_symmetry.space_group_name_H-M   'P 1'
#
loop_
_entity.id
_entity.type
_entity.pdbx_description
1 polymer ?
#
loop_
_entity_poly.entity_id
_entity_poly.type
_entity_poly.pdbx_seq_one_letter_code
_entity_poly.pdbx_strand_id
1 'polypeptide(L)'
;MEDIRKLFIVDEKEFDTKNTEKFIRKVADFVKIGKDGSIFLEIESMNKTDKIQLAITARFLANKLDKSILQEISLSEIMQSLSLPQNTATARISELIKGRSIKRIKAGQYVAVPHQIEKFVDKVNKKYGEKHG
;
A
#
# COMPACT_ATOMS: atom_id res chain seq x y z
N MET A 1 -29.49 18.82 -18.67
CA MET A 1 -28.05 19.01 -18.54
C MET A 1 -27.43 17.83 -17.82
N GLU A 2 -26.36 17.30 -18.38
CA GLU A 2 -25.61 16.25 -17.73
C GLU A 2 -25.22 16.69 -16.32
N ASP A 3 -25.36 15.81 -15.37
CA ASP A 3 -25.00 16.15 -14.00
C ASP A 3 -23.47 16.18 -13.89
N ILE A 4 -22.94 17.38 -13.89
CA ILE A 4 -21.49 17.61 -13.84
C ILE A 4 -20.87 17.05 -12.57
N ARG A 5 -21.65 16.95 -11.49
CA ARG A 5 -21.16 16.36 -10.26
C ARG A 5 -20.79 14.89 -10.42
N LYS A 6 -21.52 14.16 -11.28
CA LYS A 6 -21.19 12.76 -11.55
C LYS A 6 -19.86 12.60 -12.25
N LEU A 7 -19.46 13.60 -13.01
CA LEU A 7 -18.16 13.58 -13.69
C LEU A 7 -17.02 13.94 -12.77
N PHE A 8 -17.29 14.70 -11.73
CA PHE A 8 -16.26 15.31 -10.90
C PHE A 8 -16.23 14.81 -9.46
N ILE A 9 -17.40 14.49 -8.91
CA ILE A 9 -17.52 14.01 -7.54
C ILE A 9 -17.94 12.55 -7.58
N VAL A 10 -17.12 11.67 -7.01
CA VAL A 10 -17.38 10.22 -7.01
C VAL A 10 -17.72 9.76 -5.61
N ASP A 11 -18.52 8.71 -5.53
CA ASP A 11 -18.75 8.01 -4.27
C ASP A 11 -17.48 7.21 -3.98
N GLU A 12 -16.76 7.60 -2.94
CA GLU A 12 -15.51 6.93 -2.58
C GLU A 12 -15.66 5.43 -2.40
N LYS A 13 -16.81 4.99 -1.87
CA LYS A 13 -17.06 3.57 -1.65
C LYS A 13 -17.16 2.80 -2.96
N GLU A 14 -17.89 3.33 -3.93
CA GLU A 14 -18.02 2.69 -5.24
C GLU A 14 -16.71 2.72 -6.00
N PHE A 15 -16.04 3.87 -5.98
CA PHE A 15 -14.75 4.02 -6.62
C PHE A 15 -13.74 3.03 -6.03
N ASP A 16 -13.69 2.95 -4.71
CA ASP A 16 -12.76 2.07 -4.00
C ASP A 16 -13.03 0.60 -4.27
N THR A 17 -14.32 0.20 -4.34
CA THR A 17 -14.67 -1.21 -4.53
C THR A 17 -14.14 -1.74 -5.87
N LYS A 18 -14.35 -1.01 -6.95
CA LYS A 18 -13.88 -1.42 -8.28
C LYS A 18 -12.36 -1.44 -8.37
N ASN A 19 -11.74 -0.40 -7.83
CA ASN A 19 -10.29 -0.26 -7.93
C ASN A 19 -9.54 -1.16 -6.98
N THR A 20 -10.13 -1.45 -5.82
CA THR A 20 -9.50 -2.35 -4.85
C THR A 20 -9.22 -3.72 -5.46
N GLU A 21 -10.20 -4.32 -6.11
CA GLU A 21 -10.01 -5.62 -6.75
C GLU A 21 -8.91 -5.56 -7.82
N LYS A 22 -8.96 -4.54 -8.65
CA LYS A 22 -7.97 -4.33 -9.71
C LYS A 22 -6.56 -4.22 -9.14
N PHE A 23 -6.40 -3.43 -8.08
CA PHE A 23 -5.09 -3.22 -7.47
C PHE A 23 -4.58 -4.48 -6.78
N ILE A 24 -5.46 -5.20 -6.09
CA ILE A 24 -5.09 -6.45 -5.42
C ILE A 24 -4.58 -7.47 -6.43
N ARG A 25 -5.25 -7.61 -7.57
CA ARG A 25 -4.82 -8.56 -8.60
C ARG A 25 -3.41 -8.25 -9.11
N LYS A 26 -3.03 -6.98 -9.12
CA LYS A 26 -1.70 -6.57 -9.59
C LYS A 26 -0.59 -6.82 -8.58
N VAL A 27 -0.90 -6.88 -7.29
CA VAL A 27 0.13 -7.03 -6.25
C VAL A 27 0.06 -8.35 -5.49
N ALA A 28 -0.99 -9.14 -5.69
CA ALA A 28 -1.20 -10.37 -4.92
C ALA A 28 -0.07 -11.40 -5.09
N ASP A 29 0.66 -11.35 -6.20
CA ASP A 29 1.80 -12.23 -6.42
C ASP A 29 3.01 -11.85 -5.57
N PHE A 30 3.05 -10.62 -5.08
CA PHE A 30 4.21 -10.10 -4.36
C PHE A 30 3.99 -9.98 -2.85
N VAL A 31 2.73 -9.93 -2.41
CA VAL A 31 2.42 -9.69 -1.01
C VAL A 31 1.11 -10.36 -0.61
N LYS A 32 1.08 -10.90 0.61
CA LYS A 32 -0.13 -11.43 1.22
C LYS A 32 -0.30 -10.79 2.59
N ILE A 33 -1.54 -10.67 3.03
CA ILE A 33 -1.85 -10.15 4.37
C ILE A 33 -2.56 -11.24 5.15
N GLY A 34 -2.03 -11.54 6.34
CA GLY A 34 -2.67 -12.50 7.23
C GLY A 34 -3.94 -11.94 7.84
N LYS A 35 -4.77 -12.83 8.40
CA LYS A 35 -6.03 -12.41 9.03
C LYS A 35 -5.81 -11.46 10.20
N ASP A 36 -4.65 -11.54 10.83
CA ASP A 36 -4.25 -10.66 11.94
C ASP A 36 -3.58 -9.37 11.46
N GLY A 37 -3.47 -9.18 10.15
CA GLY A 37 -2.81 -8.01 9.56
C GLY A 37 -1.33 -8.22 9.27
N SER A 38 -0.78 -9.40 9.58
CA SER A 38 0.64 -9.69 9.31
C SER A 38 0.96 -9.58 7.82
N ILE A 39 2.16 -9.11 7.50
CA ILE A 39 2.57 -8.85 6.12
C ILE A 39 3.57 -9.90 5.68
N PHE A 40 3.28 -10.54 4.55
CA PHE A 40 4.16 -11.55 3.96
C PHE A 40 4.56 -11.11 2.56
N LEU A 41 5.81 -10.68 2.41
CA LEU A 41 6.35 -10.32 1.10
C LEU A 41 6.94 -11.56 0.44
N GLU A 42 6.59 -11.76 -0.82
CA GLU A 42 7.00 -12.93 -1.60
C GLU A 42 7.98 -12.58 -2.71
N ILE A 43 8.65 -11.42 -2.60
CA ILE A 43 9.65 -11.00 -3.58
C ILE A 43 10.86 -10.38 -2.87
N GLU A 44 12.00 -11.04 -2.97
CA GLU A 44 13.23 -10.59 -2.31
C GLU A 44 13.98 -9.53 -3.09
N SER A 45 13.85 -9.53 -4.41
CA SER A 45 14.61 -8.62 -5.27
C SER A 45 14.13 -7.17 -5.23
N MET A 46 13.00 -6.92 -4.59
CA MET A 46 12.44 -5.57 -4.49
C MET A 46 13.30 -4.70 -3.56
N ASN A 47 13.50 -3.43 -3.93
CA ASN A 47 14.27 -2.53 -3.07
C ASN A 47 13.48 -2.19 -1.81
N LYS A 48 14.20 -1.68 -0.80
CA LYS A 48 13.63 -1.45 0.54
C LYS A 48 12.49 -0.43 0.54
N THR A 49 12.63 0.64 -0.24
CA THR A 49 11.61 1.68 -0.32
C THR A 49 10.32 1.11 -0.90
N ASP A 50 10.42 0.34 -1.98
CA ASP A 50 9.26 -0.29 -2.60
C ASP A 50 8.62 -1.34 -1.69
N LYS A 51 9.43 -2.10 -0.94
CA LYS A 51 8.90 -3.07 0.02
C LYS A 51 8.07 -2.39 1.11
N ILE A 52 8.55 -1.26 1.63
CA ILE A 52 7.82 -0.51 2.65
C ILE A 52 6.51 0.02 2.08
N GLN A 53 6.56 0.65 0.90
CA GLN A 53 5.35 1.18 0.29
C GLN A 53 4.36 0.07 -0.05
N LEU A 54 4.86 -1.07 -0.52
CA LEU A 54 3.99 -2.22 -0.83
C LEU A 54 3.30 -2.75 0.43
N ALA A 55 4.03 -2.86 1.53
CA ALA A 55 3.46 -3.31 2.80
C ALA A 55 2.33 -2.38 3.26
N ILE A 56 2.57 -1.07 3.19
CA ILE A 56 1.59 -0.06 3.60
C ILE A 56 0.37 -0.09 2.67
N THR A 57 0.62 -0.19 1.37
CA THR A 57 -0.45 -0.26 0.37
C THR A 57 -1.29 -1.53 0.53
N ALA A 58 -0.64 -2.66 0.73
CA ALA A 58 -1.34 -3.95 0.89
C ALA A 58 -2.23 -3.96 2.14
N ARG A 59 -1.75 -3.38 3.25
CA ARG A 59 -2.54 -3.28 4.47
C ARG A 59 -3.79 -2.42 4.23
N PHE A 60 -3.63 -1.32 3.51
CA PHE A 60 -4.75 -0.46 3.15
C PHE A 60 -5.78 -1.22 2.31
N LEU A 61 -5.32 -1.96 1.31
CA LEU A 61 -6.22 -2.74 0.45
C LEU A 61 -6.92 -3.86 1.22
N ALA A 62 -6.18 -4.52 2.11
CA ALA A 62 -6.76 -5.59 2.94
C ALA A 62 -7.89 -5.06 3.83
N ASN A 63 -7.73 -3.85 4.37
CA ASN A 63 -8.78 -3.20 5.16
C ASN A 63 -10.07 -3.00 4.36
N LYS A 64 -9.96 -2.79 3.05
CA LYS A 64 -11.15 -2.63 2.20
C LYS A 64 -11.94 -3.94 2.10
N LEU A 65 -11.25 -5.07 2.18
CA LEU A 65 -11.88 -6.39 2.13
C LEU A 65 -12.36 -6.87 3.50
N ASP A 66 -11.63 -6.51 4.55
CA ASP A 66 -11.90 -6.96 5.91
C ASP A 66 -11.60 -5.82 6.88
N LYS A 67 -12.64 -5.20 7.38
CA LYS A 67 -12.50 -4.02 8.26
C LYS A 67 -11.88 -4.34 9.61
N SER A 68 -11.76 -5.60 9.98
CA SER A 68 -11.06 -5.98 11.22
C SER A 68 -9.54 -5.83 11.06
N ILE A 69 -9.05 -5.75 9.83
CA ILE A 69 -7.64 -5.51 9.55
C ILE A 69 -7.42 -4.00 9.49
N LEU A 70 -6.57 -3.47 10.37
CA LEU A 70 -6.31 -2.03 10.42
C LEU A 70 -5.56 -1.59 9.16
N GLN A 71 -5.99 -0.47 8.59
CA GLN A 71 -5.32 0.07 7.40
C GLN A 71 -3.97 0.70 7.72
N GLU A 72 -3.84 1.29 8.90
CA GLU A 72 -2.58 1.89 9.33
C GLU A 72 -1.59 0.83 9.78
N ILE A 73 -0.32 1.10 9.55
CA ILE A 73 0.76 0.20 9.94
C ILE A 73 1.77 0.99 10.76
N SER A 74 2.27 0.38 11.84
CA SER A 74 3.22 1.03 12.73
C SER A 74 4.65 0.85 12.23
N LEU A 75 5.55 1.74 12.69
CA LEU A 75 6.98 1.60 12.42
C LEU A 75 7.49 0.25 12.90
N SER A 76 7.05 -0.17 14.08
CA SER A 76 7.44 -1.47 14.64
C SER A 76 7.03 -2.64 13.74
N GLU A 77 5.81 -2.60 13.20
CA GLU A 77 5.36 -3.64 12.27
C GLU A 77 6.18 -3.66 11.00
N ILE A 78 6.54 -2.48 10.47
CA ILE A 78 7.37 -2.38 9.28
C ILE A 78 8.74 -3.00 9.54
N MET A 79 9.35 -2.63 10.64
CA MET A 79 10.68 -3.15 11.00
C MET A 79 10.68 -4.66 11.16
N GLN A 80 9.68 -5.21 11.84
CA GLN A 80 9.58 -6.64 12.07
C GLN A 80 9.24 -7.42 10.80
N SER A 81 8.26 -6.94 10.06
CA SER A 81 7.79 -7.64 8.86
C SER A 81 8.84 -7.68 7.76
N LEU A 82 9.64 -6.62 7.63
CA LEU A 82 10.61 -6.50 6.55
C LEU A 82 12.05 -6.72 7.03
N SER A 83 12.24 -7.03 8.30
CA SER A 83 13.56 -7.25 8.89
C SER A 83 14.48 -6.05 8.65
N LEU A 84 14.00 -4.84 8.94
CA LEU A 84 14.75 -3.62 8.73
C LEU A 84 15.16 -2.98 10.05
N PRO A 85 16.39 -2.45 10.13
CA PRO A 85 16.80 -1.64 11.28
C PRO A 85 15.98 -0.35 11.33
N GLN A 86 15.84 0.21 12.52
CA GLN A 86 15.03 1.41 12.72
C GLN A 86 15.47 2.58 11.85
N ASN A 87 16.77 2.87 11.79
CA ASN A 87 17.26 4.00 11.02
C ASN A 87 17.02 3.83 9.51
N THR A 88 17.12 2.61 8.99
CA THR A 88 16.82 2.34 7.59
C THR A 88 15.33 2.54 7.31
N ALA A 89 14.47 1.95 8.16
CA ALA A 89 13.03 2.08 7.99
C ALA A 89 12.59 3.54 8.06
N THR A 90 13.10 4.28 9.05
CA THR A 90 12.75 5.69 9.24
C THR A 90 13.18 6.54 8.04
N ALA A 91 14.38 6.31 7.51
CA ALA A 91 14.88 7.07 6.37
C ALA A 91 14.02 6.83 5.12
N ARG A 92 13.65 5.58 4.85
CA ARG A 92 12.83 5.26 3.68
C ARG A 92 11.40 5.78 3.84
N ILE A 93 10.84 5.68 5.05
CA ILE A 93 9.53 6.24 5.33
C ILE A 93 9.52 7.76 5.11
N SER A 94 10.57 8.45 5.55
CA SER A 94 10.70 9.90 5.34
C SER A 94 10.69 10.25 3.85
N GLU A 95 11.39 9.48 3.04
CA GLU A 95 11.37 9.68 1.59
C GLU A 95 9.97 9.53 1.00
N LEU A 96 9.25 8.50 1.44
CA LEU A 96 7.90 8.24 0.97
C LEU A 96 6.92 9.34 1.40
N ILE A 97 7.08 9.88 2.60
CA ILE A 97 6.25 11.00 3.08
C ILE A 97 6.53 12.25 2.25
N LYS A 98 7.80 12.55 2.00
CA LYS A 98 8.18 13.71 1.17
C LYS A 98 7.61 13.59 -0.24
N GLY A 99 7.60 12.38 -0.78
CA GLY A 99 7.02 12.12 -2.10
C GLY A 99 5.50 12.02 -2.09
N ARG A 100 4.87 12.17 -0.93
CA ARG A 100 3.43 12.08 -0.75
C ARG A 100 2.84 10.72 -1.16
N SER A 101 3.66 9.69 -1.12
CA SER A 101 3.24 8.32 -1.44
C SER A 101 2.51 7.68 -0.26
N ILE A 102 2.89 8.06 0.95
CA ILE A 102 2.24 7.63 2.19
C ILE A 102 2.08 8.86 3.07
N LYS A 103 1.27 8.72 4.12
CA LYS A 103 1.14 9.80 5.10
C LYS A 103 1.21 9.24 6.51
N ARG A 104 1.64 10.08 7.45
CA ARG A 104 1.66 9.76 8.86
C ARG A 104 0.34 10.18 9.48
N ILE A 105 -0.36 9.24 10.12
CA ILE A 105 -1.61 9.53 10.81
C ILE A 105 -1.32 10.10 12.19
N LYS A 106 -0.37 9.47 12.89
CA LYS A 106 0.12 9.93 14.18
C LYS A 106 1.54 9.38 14.35
N ALA A 107 2.23 9.75 15.42
CA ALA A 107 3.61 9.33 15.63
C ALA A 107 3.77 7.82 15.47
N GLY A 108 4.64 7.42 14.55
CA GLY A 108 4.95 6.02 14.31
C GLY A 108 3.87 5.20 13.59
N GLN A 109 2.85 5.86 13.01
CA GLN A 109 1.79 5.14 12.28
C GLN A 109 1.54 5.77 10.92
N TYR A 110 1.46 4.92 9.91
CA TYR A 110 1.43 5.34 8.50
C TYR A 110 0.32 4.65 7.73
N VAL A 111 -0.13 5.29 6.65
CA VAL A 111 -1.17 4.73 5.78
C VAL A 111 -0.89 5.16 4.35
N ALA A 112 -1.39 4.38 3.39
CA ALA A 112 -1.27 4.72 1.98
C ALA A 112 -2.10 5.95 1.65
N VAL A 113 -1.64 6.72 0.66
CA VAL A 113 -2.40 7.84 0.10
C VAL A 113 -3.22 7.28 -1.05
N PRO A 114 -4.56 7.25 -0.94
CA PRO A 114 -5.38 6.51 -1.92
C PRO A 114 -5.15 6.88 -3.38
N HIS A 115 -5.03 8.15 -3.70
CA HIS A 115 -4.85 8.56 -5.10
C HIS A 115 -3.46 8.26 -5.68
N GLN A 116 -2.53 7.78 -4.86
CA GLN A 116 -1.21 7.36 -5.31
C GLN A 116 -1.11 5.85 -5.52
N ILE A 117 -2.13 5.10 -5.08
CA ILE A 117 -2.08 3.64 -5.11
C ILE A 117 -1.98 3.10 -6.54
N GLU A 118 -2.79 3.61 -7.45
CA GLU A 118 -2.79 3.12 -8.83
C GLU A 118 -1.40 3.26 -9.47
N LYS A 119 -0.81 4.42 -9.33
CA LYS A 119 0.52 4.68 -9.88
C LYS A 119 1.56 3.73 -9.32
N PHE A 120 1.53 3.51 -8.01
CA PHE A 120 2.48 2.62 -7.36
C PHE A 120 2.28 1.17 -7.77
N VAL A 121 1.02 0.70 -7.78
CA VAL A 121 0.69 -0.68 -8.14
C VAL A 121 1.11 -0.97 -9.59
N ASP A 122 0.88 -0.03 -10.49
CA ASP A 122 1.30 -0.17 -11.88
C ASP A 122 2.82 -0.23 -11.99
N LYS A 123 3.51 0.61 -11.22
CA LYS A 123 4.98 0.61 -11.18
C LYS A 123 5.52 -0.73 -10.71
N VAL A 124 4.96 -1.27 -9.64
CA VAL A 124 5.39 -2.55 -9.08
C VAL A 124 5.14 -3.68 -10.07
N ASN A 125 3.96 -3.71 -10.65
CA ASN A 125 3.61 -4.74 -11.62
C ASN A 125 4.53 -4.71 -12.84
N LYS A 126 4.84 -3.53 -13.33
CA LYS A 126 5.71 -3.36 -14.48
C LYS A 126 7.17 -3.67 -14.14
N LYS A 127 7.65 -3.18 -13.01
CA LYS A 127 9.05 -3.31 -12.62
C LYS A 127 9.42 -4.72 -12.16
N TYR A 128 8.53 -5.37 -11.43
CA TYR A 128 8.83 -6.66 -10.81
C TYR A 128 8.03 -7.83 -11.38
N GLY A 129 6.96 -7.56 -12.11
CA GLY A 129 6.11 -8.62 -12.62
C GLY A 129 6.82 -9.60 -13.55
N GLU A 130 7.62 -9.11 -14.45
CA GLU A 130 8.35 -9.95 -15.40
C GLU A 130 9.42 -10.80 -14.71
N LYS A 131 10.05 -10.25 -13.68
CA LYS A 131 11.09 -10.95 -12.95
C LYS A 131 10.53 -12.00 -12.01
N HIS A 132 9.33 -11.78 -11.54
CA HIS A 132 8.67 -12.68 -10.61
C HIS A 132 7.98 -13.83 -11.33
N GLY A 133 7.37 -13.49 -12.45
CA GLY A 133 6.66 -14.47 -13.27
C GLY A 133 7.60 -15.23 -14.14
#